data_5fceb490634eae2c4c180a55c9393443
#
_entry.id   5fceb490634eae2c4c180a55c9393443
#
_cell.length_a   1.000
_cell.length_b   1.000
_cell.length_c   1.000
_cell.angle_alpha   90.00
_cell.angle_beta   90.00
_cell.angle_gamma   90.00
#
_symmetry.space_group_name_H-M   'P 1'
#
loop_
_entity.id
_entity.type
_entity.pdbx_description
1 polymer ?
#
loop_
_entity_poly.entity_id
_entity_poly.type
_entity_poly.pdbx_seq_one_letter_code
_entity_poly.pdbx_strand_id
1 'polypeptide(L)'
;MRKLTQTLALLVLTLSLLLGGCAQPAPGPSGSQSGSTSTASETAASLDDIPAFSGEPYVVIDDNQPSFTASELTTSSFESYAPLDSLGRCGVAYACISTDLMPADGEKRGSISDVKPSGWVTAKYDFVDGKYLYNRCHLIGWQLTAENANRSNLITGTRYM
;
A
#
# COMPACT_ATOMS: atom_id res chain seq x y z
N MET A 1 10.15 -49.56 -23.11
CA MET A 1 9.21 -48.91 -24.05
C MET A 1 8.82 -47.47 -23.63
N ARG A 2 8.72 -47.14 -22.36
CA ARG A 2 8.33 -45.77 -21.89
C ARG A 2 9.39 -44.67 -22.12
N LYS A 3 10.66 -44.99 -22.18
CA LYS A 3 11.75 -44.02 -22.37
C LYS A 3 11.94 -43.60 -23.83
N LEU A 4 11.53 -44.41 -24.78
CA LEU A 4 11.69 -44.13 -26.19
C LEU A 4 10.61 -43.17 -26.72
N THR A 5 9.41 -43.19 -26.12
CA THR A 5 8.32 -42.28 -26.45
C THR A 5 8.54 -40.85 -25.93
N GLN A 6 9.25 -40.70 -24.81
CA GLN A 6 9.56 -39.37 -24.26
C GLN A 6 10.64 -38.63 -25.07
N THR A 7 11.62 -39.34 -25.59
CA THR A 7 12.67 -38.74 -26.45
C THR A 7 12.13 -38.32 -27.81
N LEU A 8 11.16 -39.05 -28.37
CA LEU A 8 10.53 -38.69 -29.63
C LEU A 8 9.64 -37.45 -29.53
N ALA A 9 8.94 -37.27 -28.38
CA ALA A 9 8.13 -36.09 -28.14
C ALA A 9 8.94 -34.79 -27.97
N LEU A 10 10.16 -34.89 -27.40
CA LEU A 10 11.05 -33.73 -27.26
C LEU A 10 11.66 -33.31 -28.61
N LEU A 11 11.92 -34.27 -29.50
CA LEU A 11 12.52 -33.97 -30.81
C LEU A 11 11.55 -33.30 -31.79
N VAL A 12 10.24 -33.57 -31.66
CA VAL A 12 9.22 -32.93 -32.49
C VAL A 12 8.95 -31.50 -32.04
N LEU A 13 9.10 -31.20 -30.72
CA LEU A 13 8.88 -29.87 -30.18
C LEU A 13 9.99 -28.87 -30.56
N THR A 14 11.24 -29.35 -30.79
CA THR A 14 12.37 -28.48 -31.13
C THR A 14 12.45 -28.14 -32.63
N LEU A 15 11.81 -28.92 -33.50
CA LEU A 15 11.83 -28.68 -34.94
C LEU A 15 10.77 -27.64 -35.39
N SER A 16 9.75 -27.38 -34.57
CA SER A 16 8.69 -26.42 -34.90
C SER A 16 9.06 -24.96 -34.69
N LEU A 17 10.23 -24.64 -34.14
CA LEU A 17 10.67 -23.28 -33.79
C LEU A 17 11.58 -22.60 -34.83
N LEU A 18 11.90 -23.28 -35.95
CA LEU A 18 12.86 -22.77 -36.94
C LEU A 18 12.28 -22.26 -38.27
N LEU A 19 10.98 -22.13 -38.41
CA LEU A 19 10.33 -21.70 -39.65
C LEU A 19 9.37 -20.49 -39.51
N GLY A 20 9.68 -19.57 -38.61
CA GLY A 20 9.02 -18.27 -38.49
C GLY A 20 9.86 -17.17 -39.12
N GLY A 21 9.80 -17.01 -40.43
CA GLY A 21 10.53 -15.97 -41.18
C GLY A 21 9.97 -14.58 -40.95
N CYS A 22 10.87 -13.60 -40.92
CA CYS A 22 10.64 -12.17 -40.78
C CYS A 22 9.69 -11.60 -41.82
N ALA A 23 8.68 -10.88 -41.37
CA ALA A 23 8.07 -9.81 -42.13
C ALA A 23 8.05 -8.55 -41.26
N GLN A 24 8.84 -7.57 -41.68
CA GLN A 24 8.98 -6.27 -41.05
C GLN A 24 7.98 -5.32 -41.71
N PRO A 25 7.03 -4.71 -40.99
CA PRO A 25 6.27 -3.58 -41.52
C PRO A 25 6.99 -2.27 -41.22
N ALA A 26 6.93 -1.35 -42.19
CA ALA A 26 7.50 -0.03 -42.20
C ALA A 26 6.95 0.91 -41.07
N PRO A 27 7.68 1.99 -40.71
CA PRO A 27 7.30 2.87 -39.62
C PRO A 27 6.11 3.77 -39.98
N GLY A 28 5.01 3.61 -39.28
CA GLY A 28 3.89 4.56 -39.25
C GLY A 28 4.09 5.59 -38.12
N PRO A 29 3.42 6.76 -38.20
CA PRO A 29 3.74 7.91 -37.36
C PRO A 29 3.40 7.68 -35.87
N SER A 30 4.34 8.16 -35.08
CA SER A 30 4.32 8.19 -33.63
C SER A 30 3.04 8.82 -33.08
N GLY A 31 2.12 8.00 -32.58
CA GLY A 31 1.05 8.44 -31.71
C GLY A 31 1.57 8.37 -30.28
N SER A 32 1.76 9.52 -29.63
CA SER A 32 1.99 9.60 -28.19
C SER A 32 0.86 8.90 -27.44
N GLN A 33 1.08 7.69 -26.97
CA GLN A 33 0.28 7.15 -25.88
C GLN A 33 0.79 7.80 -24.61
N SER A 34 0.07 8.84 -24.22
CA SER A 34 0.11 9.37 -22.86
C SER A 34 -0.32 8.24 -21.94
N GLY A 35 0.64 7.60 -21.28
CA GLY A 35 0.38 6.71 -20.17
C GLY A 35 -0.33 7.55 -19.12
N SER A 36 -1.64 7.34 -18.95
CA SER A 36 -2.34 7.79 -17.74
C SER A 36 -1.73 7.06 -16.56
N THR A 37 -0.72 7.67 -15.99
CA THR A 37 -0.39 7.46 -14.58
C THR A 37 -1.62 7.95 -13.84
N SER A 38 -2.39 7.03 -13.28
CA SER A 38 -3.42 7.34 -12.30
C SER A 38 -2.70 7.99 -11.12
N THR A 39 -2.56 9.30 -11.19
CA THR A 39 -2.27 10.13 -10.03
C THR A 39 -3.49 9.96 -9.12
N ALA A 40 -3.33 9.25 -8.01
CA ALA A 40 -4.23 9.37 -6.88
C ALA A 40 -4.41 10.88 -6.66
N SER A 41 -5.63 11.35 -6.80
CA SER A 41 -5.94 12.76 -6.65
C SER A 41 -5.55 13.16 -5.24
N GLU A 42 -4.55 14.00 -5.13
CA GLU A 42 -4.17 14.65 -3.87
C GLU A 42 -5.29 15.61 -3.49
N THR A 43 -6.33 15.08 -2.89
CA THR A 43 -7.30 15.89 -2.14
C THR A 43 -7.03 15.71 -0.63
N ALA A 44 -5.80 15.40 -0.27
CA ALA A 44 -5.36 15.60 1.10
C ALA A 44 -5.28 17.11 1.35
N ALA A 45 -5.84 17.57 2.47
CA ALA A 45 -5.66 18.94 2.92
C ALA A 45 -4.17 19.29 2.84
N SER A 46 -3.83 20.40 2.20
CA SER A 46 -2.45 20.86 2.13
C SER A 46 -1.93 21.11 3.53
N LEU A 47 -0.67 20.84 3.79
CA LEU A 47 -0.02 21.25 5.06
C LEU A 47 -0.12 22.77 5.27
N ASP A 48 -0.24 23.54 4.19
CA ASP A 48 -0.41 24.99 4.22
C ASP A 48 -1.79 25.42 4.74
N ASP A 49 -2.78 24.52 4.71
CA ASP A 49 -4.14 24.76 5.23
C ASP A 49 -4.21 24.55 6.75
N ILE A 50 -3.15 23.99 7.37
CA ILE A 50 -3.11 23.75 8.82
C ILE A 50 -2.78 25.08 9.52
N PRO A 51 -3.68 25.61 10.37
CA PRO A 51 -3.41 26.80 11.14
C PRO A 51 -2.20 26.66 12.07
N ALA A 52 -1.55 27.78 12.40
CA ALA A 52 -0.52 27.78 13.41
C ALA A 52 -1.07 27.28 14.76
N PHE A 53 -0.22 26.60 15.54
CA PHE A 53 -0.60 26.09 16.86
C PHE A 53 -1.13 27.22 17.76
N SER A 54 -2.31 27.02 18.35
CA SER A 54 -3.03 27.99 19.18
C SER A 54 -3.27 27.53 20.62
N GLY A 55 -2.62 26.45 21.05
CA GLY A 55 -2.74 25.89 22.41
C GLY A 55 -3.61 24.64 22.51
N GLU A 56 -4.42 24.33 21.48
CA GLU A 56 -5.25 23.15 21.47
C GLU A 56 -4.52 21.97 20.79
N PRO A 57 -4.74 20.72 21.27
CA PRO A 57 -4.07 19.52 20.74
C PRO A 57 -4.55 19.10 19.34
N TYR A 58 -5.58 19.71 18.82
CA TYR A 58 -6.15 19.45 17.50
C TYR A 58 -6.71 20.73 16.90
N VAL A 59 -6.92 20.69 15.58
CA VAL A 59 -7.61 21.74 14.84
C VAL A 59 -8.55 21.09 13.82
N VAL A 60 -9.73 21.69 13.66
CA VAL A 60 -10.69 21.28 12.61
C VAL A 60 -10.27 21.90 11.29
N ILE A 61 -10.17 21.09 10.26
CA ILE A 61 -9.87 21.49 8.89
C ILE A 61 -11.11 21.19 8.05
N ASP A 62 -11.49 22.11 7.17
CA ASP A 62 -12.62 21.96 6.24
C ASP A 62 -13.92 21.50 6.93
N ASP A 63 -14.25 22.11 8.07
CA ASP A 63 -15.41 21.75 8.90
C ASP A 63 -15.51 20.22 9.19
N ASN A 64 -14.38 19.53 9.23
CA ASN A 64 -14.27 18.09 9.40
C ASN A 64 -15.01 17.29 8.30
N GLN A 65 -15.08 17.83 7.10
CA GLN A 65 -15.64 17.16 5.93
C GLN A 65 -14.52 16.48 5.14
N PRO A 66 -14.64 15.19 4.82
CA PRO A 66 -13.65 14.51 4.00
C PRO A 66 -13.70 14.99 2.54
N SER A 67 -12.53 15.19 1.95
CA SER A 67 -12.37 15.71 0.58
C SER A 67 -12.35 14.63 -0.49
N PHE A 68 -13.17 13.58 -0.37
CA PHE A 68 -13.25 12.55 -1.39
C PHE A 68 -13.92 13.02 -2.67
N THR A 69 -13.34 12.69 -3.81
CA THR A 69 -13.99 12.90 -5.11
C THR A 69 -15.14 11.90 -5.30
N ALA A 70 -16.08 12.22 -6.19
CA ALA A 70 -17.19 11.32 -6.48
C ALA A 70 -16.75 9.92 -7.01
N SER A 71 -15.59 9.84 -7.66
CA SER A 71 -15.01 8.57 -8.14
C SER A 71 -14.38 7.72 -7.03
N GLU A 72 -14.02 8.32 -5.91
CA GLU A 72 -13.48 7.63 -4.73
C GLU A 72 -14.62 7.11 -3.82
N LEU A 73 -15.80 7.69 -3.94
CA LEU A 73 -17.00 7.23 -3.22
C LEU A 73 -17.58 6.00 -3.92
N THR A 74 -17.20 4.83 -3.49
CA THR A 74 -17.65 3.53 -4.02
C THR A 74 -18.24 2.66 -2.92
N THR A 75 -19.07 1.69 -3.32
CA THR A 75 -19.57 0.63 -2.43
C THR A 75 -18.78 -0.67 -2.57
N SER A 76 -17.83 -0.73 -3.50
CA SER A 76 -16.92 -1.88 -3.63
C SER A 76 -15.79 -1.73 -2.62
N SER A 77 -15.56 -2.76 -1.82
CA SER A 77 -14.47 -2.77 -0.86
C SER A 77 -13.12 -2.73 -1.55
N PHE A 78 -12.21 -1.99 -1.00
CA PHE A 78 -10.79 -1.95 -1.40
C PHE A 78 -9.95 -1.37 -0.27
N GLU A 79 -8.66 -1.63 -0.35
CA GLU A 79 -7.63 -0.94 0.44
C GLU A 79 -6.49 -0.49 -0.49
N SER A 80 -5.89 0.63 -0.18
CA SER A 80 -4.83 1.23 -0.97
C SER A 80 -3.80 1.89 -0.07
N TYR A 81 -2.54 1.60 -0.34
CA TYR A 81 -1.39 2.12 0.39
C TYR A 81 -0.39 2.68 -0.60
N ALA A 82 -0.11 3.97 -0.51
CA ALA A 82 0.90 4.60 -1.35
C ALA A 82 2.30 4.00 -1.08
N PRO A 83 3.19 3.96 -2.06
CA PRO A 83 4.58 3.58 -1.85
C PRO A 83 5.24 4.46 -0.79
N LEU A 84 6.23 3.88 -0.08
CA LEU A 84 7.05 4.66 0.83
C LEU A 84 7.84 5.72 0.06
N ASP A 85 8.01 6.88 0.67
CA ASP A 85 8.87 7.94 0.13
C ASP A 85 10.37 7.60 0.24
N SER A 86 11.23 8.50 -0.21
CA SER A 86 12.68 8.33 -0.18
C SER A 86 13.28 8.22 1.23
N LEU A 87 12.54 8.64 2.26
CA LEU A 87 12.91 8.51 3.67
C LEU A 87 12.25 7.29 4.34
N GLY A 88 11.53 6.46 3.57
CA GLY A 88 10.81 5.29 4.06
C GLY A 88 9.57 5.62 4.88
N ARG A 89 8.99 6.83 4.70
CA ARG A 89 7.75 7.23 5.36
C ARG A 89 6.54 6.77 4.57
N CYS A 90 5.46 6.44 5.27
CA CYS A 90 4.19 6.11 4.63
C CYS A 90 3.60 7.34 3.92
N GLY A 91 3.02 7.10 2.75
CA GLY A 91 2.14 8.05 2.08
C GLY A 91 0.68 7.84 2.47
N VAL A 92 -0.21 8.19 1.58
CA VAL A 92 -1.66 8.03 1.77
C VAL A 92 -2.03 6.56 1.93
N ALA A 93 -2.84 6.27 2.95
CA ALA A 93 -3.53 5.00 3.14
C ALA A 93 -5.02 5.28 3.20
N TYR A 94 -5.81 4.65 2.32
CA TYR A 94 -7.25 4.79 2.33
C TYR A 94 -7.96 3.51 1.88
N ALA A 95 -9.19 3.32 2.34
CA ALA A 95 -9.95 2.11 2.05
C ALA A 95 -11.45 2.39 2.04
N CYS A 96 -12.17 1.61 1.23
CA CYS A 96 -13.60 1.41 1.40
C CYS A 96 -13.80 0.09 2.13
N ILE A 97 -14.13 0.17 3.41
CA ILE A 97 -14.11 -0.98 4.32
C ILE A 97 -15.46 -1.70 4.28
N SER A 98 -15.43 -3.02 4.14
CA SER A 98 -16.56 -3.89 4.39
C SER A 98 -16.09 -5.19 5.06
N THR A 99 -17.04 -6.05 5.43
CA THR A 99 -16.76 -7.26 6.22
C THR A 99 -15.84 -8.27 5.55
N ASP A 100 -15.69 -8.20 4.21
CA ASP A 100 -14.78 -9.06 3.45
C ASP A 100 -13.30 -8.71 3.61
N LEU A 101 -12.99 -7.47 4.02
CA LEU A 101 -11.64 -7.02 4.36
C LEU A 101 -11.28 -7.26 5.82
N MET A 102 -12.27 -7.42 6.69
CA MET A 102 -12.03 -7.59 8.12
C MET A 102 -11.44 -8.97 8.43
N PRO A 103 -10.68 -9.08 9.53
CA PRO A 103 -10.22 -10.40 9.99
C PRO A 103 -11.41 -11.33 10.26
N ALA A 104 -11.21 -12.62 9.97
CA ALA A 104 -12.23 -13.63 10.24
C ALA A 104 -12.51 -13.76 11.75
N ASP A 105 -13.70 -14.25 12.10
CA ASP A 105 -14.07 -14.50 13.51
C ASP A 105 -13.03 -15.39 14.18
N GLY A 106 -12.49 -14.92 15.31
CA GLY A 106 -11.46 -15.63 16.07
C GLY A 106 -10.04 -15.51 15.51
N GLU A 107 -9.86 -14.89 14.37
CA GLU A 107 -8.53 -14.59 13.83
C GLU A 107 -7.76 -13.67 14.77
N LYS A 108 -6.48 -13.99 15.00
CA LYS A 108 -5.62 -13.20 15.88
C LYS A 108 -4.59 -12.45 15.06
N ARG A 109 -4.38 -11.19 15.41
CA ARG A 109 -3.31 -10.38 14.84
C ARG A 109 -1.95 -11.05 15.04
N GLY A 110 -1.18 -11.16 13.95
CA GLY A 110 0.19 -11.64 13.98
C GLY A 110 1.18 -10.62 14.58
N SER A 111 2.43 -11.05 14.77
CA SER A 111 3.51 -10.15 15.19
C SER A 111 3.83 -9.13 14.09
N ILE A 112 4.08 -7.89 14.49
CA ILE A 112 4.60 -6.81 13.62
C ILE A 112 5.99 -6.35 14.07
N SER A 113 6.67 -7.13 14.93
CA SER A 113 7.97 -6.76 15.54
C SER A 113 9.09 -6.54 14.52
N ASP A 114 9.02 -7.21 13.38
CA ASP A 114 10.04 -7.17 12.34
C ASP A 114 9.92 -5.92 11.44
N VAL A 115 8.76 -5.28 11.44
CA VAL A 115 8.58 -4.02 10.72
C VAL A 115 9.19 -2.90 11.54
N LYS A 116 10.09 -2.14 10.93
CA LYS A 116 10.70 -0.93 11.50
C LYS A 116 10.33 0.25 10.62
N PRO A 117 9.25 0.98 10.97
CA PRO A 117 8.86 2.16 10.23
C PRO A 117 9.94 3.25 10.26
N SER A 118 9.84 4.25 9.42
CA SER A 118 10.75 5.40 9.44
C SER A 118 10.80 6.04 10.84
N GLY A 119 11.98 6.39 11.30
CA GLY A 119 12.20 6.96 12.64
C GLY A 119 12.13 5.96 13.80
N TRP A 120 11.99 4.64 13.52
CA TRP A 120 11.90 3.63 14.58
C TRP A 120 13.18 3.55 15.40
N VAL A 121 13.03 3.76 16.72
CA VAL A 121 14.05 3.49 17.72
C VAL A 121 13.43 2.79 18.93
N THR A 122 14.22 2.02 19.64
CA THR A 122 13.79 1.45 20.92
C THR A 122 14.24 2.37 22.05
N ALA A 123 13.30 3.13 22.59
CA ALA A 123 13.54 4.02 23.74
C ALA A 123 12.65 3.62 24.91
N LYS A 124 13.23 3.55 26.10
CA LYS A 124 12.52 3.19 27.34
C LYS A 124 12.69 4.29 28.37
N TYR A 125 11.60 4.61 29.04
CA TYR A 125 11.57 5.58 30.14
C TYR A 125 10.65 5.07 31.25
N ASP A 126 11.04 5.24 32.50
CA ASP A 126 10.26 4.74 33.65
C ASP A 126 8.93 5.48 33.84
N PHE A 127 8.83 6.71 33.37
CA PHE A 127 7.61 7.53 33.43
C PHE A 127 6.62 7.24 32.29
N VAL A 128 6.99 6.40 31.32
CA VAL A 128 6.10 6.02 30.20
C VAL A 128 5.36 4.74 30.58
N ASP A 129 4.05 4.72 30.44
CA ASP A 129 3.25 3.52 30.64
C ASP A 129 3.73 2.38 29.73
N GLY A 130 4.02 1.21 30.31
CA GLY A 130 4.63 0.08 29.63
C GLY A 130 6.10 0.33 29.23
N LYS A 131 6.70 1.45 29.63
CA LYS A 131 8.11 1.87 29.48
C LYS A 131 8.55 2.19 28.04
N TYR A 132 7.94 1.62 27.01
CA TYR A 132 8.33 1.88 25.61
C TYR A 132 7.68 3.16 25.10
N LEU A 133 8.52 4.16 24.75
CA LEU A 133 8.04 5.43 24.22
C LEU A 133 7.40 5.27 22.83
N TYR A 134 8.02 4.49 21.97
CA TYR A 134 7.56 4.34 20.59
C TYR A 134 6.83 3.01 20.36
N ASN A 135 5.78 3.09 19.57
CA ASN A 135 4.95 1.98 19.14
C ASN A 135 4.83 1.98 17.62
N ARG A 136 4.54 0.82 17.06
CA ARG A 136 4.12 0.69 15.66
C ARG A 136 2.62 0.96 15.60
N CYS A 137 2.25 2.02 14.90
CA CYS A 137 0.86 2.42 14.75
C CYS A 137 0.40 2.14 13.32
N HIS A 138 -0.72 1.46 13.16
CA HIS A 138 -1.35 1.29 11.87
C HIS A 138 -2.06 2.59 11.45
N LEU A 139 -1.94 2.97 10.17
CA LEU A 139 -2.75 4.03 9.57
C LEU A 139 -4.20 3.55 9.42
N ILE A 140 -4.40 2.36 8.85
CA ILE A 140 -5.69 1.66 8.85
C ILE A 140 -5.56 0.47 9.80
N GLY A 141 -6.41 0.43 10.83
CA GLY A 141 -6.32 -0.57 11.88
C GLY A 141 -6.53 -2.00 11.38
N TRP A 142 -5.78 -2.96 11.93
CA TRP A 142 -5.89 -4.39 11.58
C TRP A 142 -7.32 -4.93 11.65
N GLN A 143 -8.12 -4.49 12.59
CA GLN A 143 -9.51 -4.91 12.75
C GLN A 143 -10.43 -4.47 11.61
N LEU A 144 -9.97 -3.58 10.73
CA LEU A 144 -10.75 -3.04 9.62
C LEU A 144 -10.41 -3.71 8.28
N THR A 145 -9.14 -4.09 8.08
CA THR A 145 -8.65 -4.61 6.79
C THR A 145 -7.80 -5.88 6.92
N ALA A 146 -7.68 -6.46 8.09
CA ALA A 146 -6.79 -7.60 8.38
C ALA A 146 -5.30 -7.37 7.99
N GLU A 147 -4.94 -6.17 7.52
CA GLU A 147 -3.57 -5.81 7.17
C GLU A 147 -2.68 -5.76 8.41
N ASN A 148 -1.72 -6.68 8.49
CA ASN A 148 -0.93 -6.86 9.70
C ASN A 148 0.44 -6.18 9.65
N ALA A 149 1.35 -6.70 8.85
CA ALA A 149 2.77 -6.31 8.84
C ALA A 149 3.17 -5.48 7.60
N ASN A 150 2.23 -4.78 7.01
CA ASN A 150 2.44 -3.95 5.85
C ASN A 150 3.24 -2.69 6.23
N ARG A 151 4.43 -2.53 5.62
CA ARG A 151 5.30 -1.37 5.87
C ARG A 151 4.68 -0.04 5.44
N SER A 152 3.83 -0.04 4.42
CA SER A 152 3.13 1.15 3.95
C SER A 152 1.92 1.53 4.80
N ASN A 153 1.56 0.68 5.79
CA ASN A 153 0.48 0.91 6.74
C ASN A 153 0.98 1.11 8.18
N LEU A 154 2.29 1.13 8.42
CA LEU A 154 2.86 1.22 9.77
C LEU A 154 3.76 2.44 9.91
N ILE A 155 3.45 3.26 10.90
CA ILE A 155 4.24 4.44 11.28
C ILE A 155 4.82 4.28 12.68
N THR A 156 5.86 5.06 12.99
CA THR A 156 6.35 5.22 14.35
C THR A 156 5.52 6.27 15.05
N GLY A 157 4.77 5.87 16.07
CA GLY A 157 4.03 6.78 16.94
C GLY A 157 4.54 6.73 18.37
N THR A 158 4.19 7.72 19.17
CA THR A 158 4.48 7.68 20.60
C THR A 158 3.43 6.85 21.35
N ARG A 159 3.71 6.50 22.61
CA ARG A 159 2.76 5.80 23.48
C ARG A 159 1.47 6.61 23.70
N TYR A 160 1.54 7.92 23.54
CA TYR A 160 0.46 8.87 23.81
C TYR A 160 -0.28 9.36 22.56
N MET A 161 0.02 8.76 21.41
CA MET A 161 -0.65 9.04 20.15
C MET A 161 -2.03 8.39 20.06
#